data_bc64b2e140fe64408e07f55015c526df
#
_entry.id   bc64b2e140fe64408e07f55015c526df
#
_cell.length_a   1.000
_cell.length_b   1.000
_cell.length_c   1.000
_cell.angle_alpha   90.00
_cell.angle_beta   90.00
_cell.angle_gamma   90.00
#
_symmetry.space_group_name_H-M   'P 1'
#
loop_
_entity.id
_entity.type
_entity.pdbx_description
1 polymer ?
#
loop_
_entity_poly.entity_id
_entity_poly.type
_entity_poly.pdbx_seq_one_letter_code
_entity_poly.pdbx_strand_id
1 'polypeptide(L)'
;AFNAPLLFNASIKAGPITVADMFNLYKYENNLCTMRLTGKEIRKHLEMSYDLWCNTMKSPDDHLLLLSNTQNDAQRLGFKNFSFNFDSAAGIDYEVDVTKPDGQKVRILRMSNGEPFDENKWYTVAVNSYRANGGGELLTKGAGIPRDSLKSRIIWESPKDQRHYLMEEIKKAGVMNPQPNHNWKFIPETWTIPAAARDRKLLFGE
;
A
#
# COMPACT_ATOMS: atom_id res chain seq x y z
N ALA A 1 -2.57 -7.91 5.72
CA ALA A 1 -3.32 -7.43 4.55
C ALA A 1 -2.44 -6.49 3.73
N PHE A 2 -2.66 -6.46 2.40
CA PHE A 2 -2.07 -5.44 1.53
C PHE A 2 -3.16 -4.53 0.98
N ASN A 3 -2.88 -3.25 0.91
CA ASN A 3 -3.76 -2.26 0.30
C ASN A 3 -2.95 -1.07 -0.23
N ALA A 4 -3.38 -0.53 -1.37
CA ALA A 4 -2.82 0.67 -1.98
C ALA A 4 -3.82 1.82 -1.93
N PRO A 5 -3.39 3.07 -1.73
CA PRO A 5 -4.25 4.22 -1.87
C PRO A 5 -4.55 4.44 -3.36
N LEU A 6 -5.82 4.58 -3.71
CA LEU A 6 -6.18 4.94 -5.10
C LEU A 6 -5.88 6.39 -5.40
N LEU A 7 -6.17 7.26 -4.43
CA LEU A 7 -5.93 8.70 -4.46
C LEU A 7 -5.36 9.13 -3.12
N PHE A 8 -4.23 9.82 -3.12
CA PHE A 8 -3.61 10.34 -1.90
C PHE A 8 -4.32 11.56 -1.31
N ASN A 9 -5.17 12.21 -2.10
CA ASN A 9 -5.94 13.38 -1.70
C ASN A 9 -7.44 13.07 -1.54
N ALA A 10 -7.85 11.79 -1.57
CA ALA A 10 -9.22 11.41 -1.26
C ALA A 10 -9.53 11.69 0.21
N SER A 11 -10.64 12.36 0.46
CA SER A 11 -11.10 12.66 1.81
C SER A 11 -12.61 12.57 1.91
N ILE A 12 -13.10 12.21 3.08
CA ILE A 12 -14.51 12.34 3.46
C ILE A 12 -14.56 13.40 4.56
N LYS A 13 -15.36 14.44 4.36
CA LYS A 13 -15.54 15.49 5.36
C LYS A 13 -16.27 14.92 6.59
N ALA A 14 -16.02 15.52 7.75
CA ALA A 14 -16.76 15.19 8.95
C ALA A 14 -18.28 15.46 8.75
N GLY A 15 -19.11 14.50 9.16
CA GLY A 15 -20.56 14.54 8.97
C GLY A 15 -21.13 13.21 8.50
N PRO A 16 -22.35 13.19 7.97
CA PRO A 16 -22.97 11.97 7.45
C PRO A 16 -22.15 11.39 6.28
N ILE A 17 -21.91 10.09 6.34
CA ILE A 17 -21.23 9.34 5.27
C ILE A 17 -22.30 8.73 4.37
N THR A 18 -22.18 8.96 3.07
CA THR A 18 -23.11 8.47 2.05
C THR A 18 -22.50 7.35 1.20
N VAL A 19 -23.33 6.64 0.45
CA VAL A 19 -22.85 5.63 -0.51
C VAL A 19 -21.94 6.27 -1.58
N ALA A 20 -22.21 7.51 -1.98
CA ALA A 20 -21.38 8.23 -2.95
C ALA A 20 -19.94 8.45 -2.43
N ASP A 21 -19.77 8.67 -1.12
CA ASP A 21 -18.45 8.84 -0.52
C ASP A 21 -17.57 7.58 -0.65
N MET A 22 -18.21 6.40 -0.71
CA MET A 22 -17.48 5.13 -0.89
C MET A 22 -16.83 5.04 -2.27
N PHE A 23 -17.45 5.60 -3.31
CA PHE A 23 -16.86 5.68 -4.65
C PHE A 23 -15.68 6.66 -4.71
N ASN A 24 -15.69 7.70 -3.88
CA ASN A 24 -14.53 8.60 -3.72
C ASN A 24 -13.34 7.89 -3.06
N LEU A 25 -13.59 6.99 -2.12
CA LEU A 25 -12.53 6.20 -1.48
C LEU A 25 -12.06 5.04 -2.36
N TYR A 26 -13.00 4.33 -3.00
CA TYR A 26 -12.68 3.14 -3.78
C TYR A 26 -13.62 2.94 -4.96
N LYS A 27 -13.19 3.38 -6.14
CA LYS A 27 -14.02 3.38 -7.36
C LYS A 27 -14.11 2.04 -8.09
N TYR A 28 -13.20 1.10 -7.82
CA TYR A 28 -13.14 -0.17 -8.54
C TYR A 28 -14.04 -1.24 -7.91
N GLU A 29 -14.52 -2.15 -8.75
CA GLU A 29 -15.32 -3.32 -8.33
C GLU A 29 -14.41 -4.52 -8.15
N ASN A 30 -13.59 -4.48 -7.10
CA ASN A 30 -12.74 -5.59 -6.71
C ASN A 30 -13.32 -6.32 -5.52
N ASN A 31 -13.33 -7.65 -5.56
CA ASN A 31 -13.66 -8.49 -4.43
C ASN A 31 -12.53 -8.50 -3.40
N LEU A 32 -12.83 -8.88 -2.17
CA LEU A 32 -11.83 -9.23 -1.18
C LEU A 32 -11.39 -10.68 -1.40
N CYS A 33 -10.10 -10.91 -1.33
CA CYS A 33 -9.52 -12.24 -1.40
C CYS A 33 -8.62 -12.49 -0.19
N THR A 34 -8.58 -13.74 0.26
CA THR A 34 -7.48 -14.20 1.12
C THR A 34 -6.66 -15.22 0.36
N MET A 35 -5.34 -15.12 0.47
CA MET A 35 -4.44 -16.03 -0.21
C MET A 35 -3.26 -16.42 0.67
N ARG A 36 -2.60 -17.53 0.33
CA ARG A 36 -1.41 -18.02 1.04
C ARG A 36 -0.15 -17.47 0.40
N LEU A 37 0.66 -16.79 1.22
CA LEU A 37 1.99 -16.30 0.84
C LEU A 37 3.00 -16.73 1.89
N THR A 38 4.22 -17.02 1.48
CA THR A 38 5.34 -17.17 2.41
C THR A 38 5.80 -15.79 2.91
N GLY A 39 6.46 -15.73 4.06
CA GLY A 39 7.01 -14.47 4.55
C GLY A 39 8.00 -13.84 3.58
N LYS A 40 8.77 -14.66 2.85
CA LYS A 40 9.67 -14.18 1.80
C LYS A 40 8.92 -13.54 0.63
N GLU A 41 7.77 -14.12 0.21
CA GLU A 41 6.92 -13.55 -0.83
C GLU A 41 6.28 -12.23 -0.36
N ILE A 42 5.87 -12.14 0.91
CA ILE A 42 5.36 -10.92 1.54
C ILE A 42 6.41 -9.80 1.49
N ARG A 43 7.64 -10.08 1.93
CA ARG A 43 8.72 -9.09 1.90
C ARG A 43 9.03 -8.64 0.48
N LYS A 44 9.18 -9.56 -0.46
CA LYS A 44 9.47 -9.25 -1.86
C LYS A 44 8.34 -8.47 -2.56
N HIS A 45 7.08 -8.73 -2.21
CA HIS A 45 5.93 -7.95 -2.68
C HIS A 45 6.06 -6.48 -2.22
N LEU A 46 6.37 -6.28 -0.94
CA LEU A 46 6.56 -4.93 -0.40
C LEU A 46 7.79 -4.25 -0.99
N GLU A 47 8.90 -4.97 -1.19
CA GLU A 47 10.09 -4.41 -1.85
C GLU A 47 9.71 -3.80 -3.21
N MET A 48 9.06 -4.58 -4.09
CA MET A 48 8.65 -4.06 -5.38
C MET A 48 7.66 -2.90 -5.26
N SER A 49 6.74 -2.93 -4.30
CA SER A 49 5.82 -1.83 -4.06
C SER A 49 6.56 -0.54 -3.74
N TYR A 50 7.49 -0.59 -2.79
CA TYR A 50 8.27 0.60 -2.40
C TYR A 50 9.28 1.02 -3.45
N ASP A 51 9.84 0.11 -4.24
CA ASP A 51 10.71 0.44 -5.39
C ASP A 51 9.95 1.21 -6.49
N LEU A 52 8.64 1.00 -6.62
CA LEU A 52 7.78 1.77 -7.51
C LEU A 52 7.37 3.14 -6.93
N TRP A 53 7.37 3.26 -5.62
CA TRP A 53 6.87 4.42 -4.89
C TRP A 53 7.96 5.38 -4.44
N CYS A 54 9.07 4.83 -3.91
CA CYS A 54 10.09 5.60 -3.23
C CYS A 54 11.40 5.63 -4.00
N ASN A 55 12.06 6.78 -3.92
CA ASN A 55 13.41 6.94 -4.42
C ASN A 55 14.42 6.19 -3.53
N THR A 56 15.61 5.93 -4.07
CA THR A 56 16.79 5.60 -3.25
C THR A 56 17.53 6.89 -2.93
N MET A 57 17.34 7.39 -1.71
CA MET A 57 17.94 8.66 -1.26
C MET A 57 19.42 8.48 -0.96
N LYS A 58 20.22 9.43 -1.44
CA LYS A 58 21.68 9.51 -1.16
C LYS A 58 22.00 10.67 -0.24
N SER A 59 21.07 11.60 -0.07
CA SER A 59 21.19 12.77 0.79
C SER A 59 19.80 13.17 1.37
N PRO A 60 19.74 13.96 2.44
CA PRO A 60 18.49 14.48 2.97
C PRO A 60 17.78 15.47 2.02
N ASP A 61 18.48 15.98 1.00
CA ASP A 61 17.94 16.92 0.03
C ASP A 61 17.23 16.22 -1.15
N ASP A 62 17.42 14.92 -1.30
CA ASP A 62 16.76 14.12 -2.33
C ASP A 62 15.24 14.05 -2.10
N HIS A 63 14.47 13.82 -3.16
CA HIS A 63 13.07 13.46 -3.05
C HIS A 63 12.90 12.09 -2.40
N LEU A 64 11.93 11.97 -1.51
CA LEU A 64 11.51 10.68 -0.96
C LEU A 64 10.77 9.84 -2.01
N LEU A 65 9.93 10.50 -2.81
CA LEU A 65 9.04 9.86 -3.75
C LEU A 65 9.60 9.87 -5.17
N LEU A 66 9.25 8.87 -5.95
CA LEU A 66 9.51 8.87 -7.39
C LEU A 66 8.46 9.76 -8.09
N LEU A 67 8.86 10.99 -8.37
CA LEU A 67 8.02 12.00 -9.02
C LEU A 67 8.15 11.94 -10.54
N SER A 68 7.12 12.38 -11.25
CA SER A 68 7.15 12.58 -12.70
C SER A 68 8.05 13.77 -13.07
N ASN A 69 8.62 13.75 -14.26
CA ASN A 69 9.43 14.85 -14.77
C ASN A 69 8.56 15.95 -15.43
N THR A 70 7.24 15.74 -15.54
CA THR A 70 6.31 16.64 -16.18
C THR A 70 5.30 17.16 -15.18
N GLN A 71 5.02 18.46 -15.25
CA GLN A 71 3.95 19.11 -14.51
C GLN A 71 2.61 18.91 -15.22
N ASN A 72 1.53 18.81 -14.45
CA ASN A 72 0.16 18.86 -14.97
C ASN A 72 -0.30 20.31 -15.20
N ASP A 73 -1.53 20.49 -15.67
CA ASP A 73 -2.13 21.82 -15.95
C ASP A 73 -2.15 22.76 -14.73
N ALA A 74 -2.13 22.19 -13.50
CA ALA A 74 -2.05 22.95 -12.26
C ALA A 74 -0.59 23.25 -11.83
N GLN A 75 0.40 23.03 -12.72
CA GLN A 75 1.84 23.17 -12.47
C GLN A 75 2.35 22.29 -11.32
N ARG A 76 1.70 21.16 -11.06
CA ARG A 76 2.08 20.20 -10.04
C ARG A 76 2.72 18.97 -10.67
N LEU A 77 3.68 18.38 -9.96
CA LEU A 77 4.22 17.09 -10.34
C LEU A 77 3.20 15.98 -10.01
N GLY A 78 3.32 14.86 -10.73
CA GLY A 78 2.62 13.63 -10.42
C GLY A 78 3.58 12.57 -9.88
N PHE A 79 3.05 11.41 -9.52
CA PHE A 79 3.88 10.23 -9.28
C PHE A 79 4.42 9.69 -10.61
N LYS A 80 5.63 9.16 -10.59
CA LYS A 80 6.23 8.48 -11.75
C LYS A 80 5.46 7.20 -12.11
N ASN A 81 4.97 6.48 -11.10
CA ASN A 81 4.22 5.23 -11.25
C ASN A 81 2.79 5.38 -10.70
N PHE A 82 1.92 4.44 -11.05
CA PHE A 82 0.52 4.47 -10.62
C PHE A 82 0.37 4.14 -9.13
N SER A 83 -0.27 5.03 -8.37
CA SER A 83 -0.46 4.90 -6.92
C SER A 83 -1.24 3.66 -6.48
N PHE A 84 -2.10 3.11 -7.35
CA PHE A 84 -2.80 1.85 -7.06
C PHE A 84 -1.88 0.62 -7.00
N ASN A 85 -0.58 0.79 -7.27
CA ASN A 85 0.46 -0.22 -7.07
C ASN A 85 1.34 0.06 -5.83
N PHE A 86 1.01 1.06 -5.02
CA PHE A 86 1.77 1.41 -3.81
C PHE A 86 1.18 0.71 -2.59
N ASP A 87 1.26 -0.62 -2.57
CA ASP A 87 0.77 -1.41 -1.46
C ASP A 87 1.59 -1.14 -0.19
N SER A 88 0.91 -0.90 0.90
CA SER A 88 1.42 -1.02 2.26
C SER A 88 0.80 -2.22 2.95
N ALA A 89 1.34 -2.64 4.09
CA ALA A 89 0.87 -3.80 4.81
C ALA A 89 0.30 -3.44 6.19
N ALA A 90 -0.76 -4.16 6.59
CA ALA A 90 -1.23 -4.20 7.96
C ALA A 90 -1.06 -5.63 8.50
N GLY A 91 -0.86 -5.77 9.82
CA GLY A 91 -0.64 -7.05 10.52
C GLY A 91 0.83 -7.42 10.69
N ILE A 92 1.75 -6.61 10.19
CA ILE A 92 3.19 -6.67 10.42
C ILE A 92 3.73 -5.28 10.75
N ASP A 93 4.75 -5.21 11.61
CA ASP A 93 5.51 -3.99 11.90
C ASP A 93 6.79 -4.00 11.07
N TYR A 94 7.05 -2.92 10.31
CA TYR A 94 8.20 -2.88 9.40
C TYR A 94 8.73 -1.47 9.17
N GLU A 95 9.93 -1.39 8.63
CA GLU A 95 10.59 -0.16 8.22
C GLU A 95 10.98 -0.23 6.75
N VAL A 96 10.99 0.93 6.12
CA VAL A 96 11.43 1.11 4.73
C VAL A 96 12.64 2.02 4.72
N ASP A 97 13.83 1.44 4.57
CA ASP A 97 15.10 2.17 4.53
C ASP A 97 15.34 2.69 3.12
N VAL A 98 15.05 3.97 2.92
CA VAL A 98 15.18 4.63 1.62
C VAL A 98 16.62 4.88 1.18
N THR A 99 17.60 4.61 2.04
CA THR A 99 19.03 4.69 1.68
C THR A 99 19.52 3.42 0.97
N LYS A 100 18.74 2.35 1.03
CA LYS A 100 19.08 1.06 0.42
C LYS A 100 18.68 1.00 -1.04
N PRO A 101 19.41 0.22 -1.86
CA PRO A 101 19.02 0.00 -3.25
C PRO A 101 17.68 -0.75 -3.34
N ASP A 102 17.08 -0.71 -4.52
CA ASP A 102 15.85 -1.43 -4.85
C ASP A 102 15.97 -2.92 -4.48
N GLY A 103 14.89 -3.47 -3.93
CA GLY A 103 14.83 -4.85 -3.43
C GLY A 103 15.46 -5.08 -2.06
N GLN A 104 15.95 -4.05 -1.37
CA GLN A 104 16.62 -4.13 -0.06
C GLN A 104 16.13 -3.06 0.94
N LYS A 105 15.02 -2.40 0.64
CA LYS A 105 14.49 -1.30 1.46
C LYS A 105 13.65 -1.78 2.64
N VAL A 106 12.96 -2.91 2.50
CA VAL A 106 11.96 -3.37 3.48
C VAL A 106 12.58 -4.28 4.52
N ARG A 107 12.46 -3.87 5.79
CA ARG A 107 12.82 -4.67 6.96
C ARG A 107 11.58 -4.97 7.81
N ILE A 108 11.07 -6.19 7.76
CA ILE A 108 9.97 -6.63 8.60
C ILE A 108 10.52 -6.95 9.98
N LEU A 109 9.99 -6.30 11.01
CA LEU A 109 10.47 -6.40 12.39
C LEU A 109 9.79 -7.56 13.14
N ARG A 110 8.47 -7.68 12.98
CA ARG A 110 7.63 -8.68 13.66
C ARG A 110 6.19 -8.66 13.09
N MET A 111 5.37 -9.59 13.54
CA MET A 111 3.92 -9.48 13.42
C MET A 111 3.40 -8.37 14.36
N SER A 112 2.32 -7.65 13.99
CA SER A 112 1.79 -6.57 14.83
C SER A 112 1.16 -7.05 16.16
N ASN A 113 0.94 -8.36 16.31
CA ASN A 113 0.55 -8.97 17.58
C ASN A 113 1.75 -9.29 18.50
N GLY A 114 2.97 -8.94 18.10
CA GLY A 114 4.21 -9.17 18.85
C GLY A 114 4.94 -10.46 18.52
N GLU A 115 4.34 -11.39 17.79
CA GLU A 115 4.99 -12.64 17.40
C GLU A 115 6.15 -12.39 16.42
N PRO A 116 7.18 -13.27 16.39
CA PRO A 116 8.24 -13.21 15.41
C PRO A 116 7.68 -13.40 13.98
N PHE A 117 8.20 -12.61 13.03
CA PHE A 117 7.96 -12.83 11.61
C PHE A 117 9.02 -13.80 11.06
N ASP A 118 8.58 -14.82 10.32
CA ASP A 118 9.46 -15.84 9.71
C ASP A 118 9.26 -15.85 8.20
N GLU A 119 10.32 -15.60 7.44
CA GLU A 119 10.28 -15.59 5.97
C GLU A 119 9.92 -16.95 5.35
N ASN A 120 10.15 -18.04 6.06
CA ASN A 120 9.87 -19.39 5.57
C ASN A 120 8.47 -19.90 5.93
N LYS A 121 7.77 -19.20 6.82
CA LYS A 121 6.41 -19.57 7.25
C LYS A 121 5.37 -19.11 6.22
N TRP A 122 4.28 -19.86 6.14
CA TRP A 122 3.10 -19.50 5.36
C TRP A 122 2.16 -18.62 6.18
N TYR A 123 1.66 -17.56 5.54
CA TYR A 123 0.70 -16.62 6.11
C TYR A 123 -0.54 -16.52 5.23
N THR A 124 -1.69 -16.27 5.86
CA THR A 124 -2.91 -15.88 5.16
C THR A 124 -2.92 -14.36 5.03
N VAL A 125 -2.99 -13.87 3.79
CA VAL A 125 -2.92 -12.44 3.48
C VAL A 125 -4.19 -12.02 2.76
N ALA A 126 -4.83 -10.95 3.25
CA ALA A 126 -5.97 -10.34 2.59
C ALA A 126 -5.48 -9.33 1.54
N VAL A 127 -6.06 -9.40 0.36
CA VAL A 127 -5.81 -8.51 -0.79
C VAL A 127 -7.10 -8.29 -1.56
N ASN A 128 -7.13 -7.35 -2.50
CA ASN A 128 -8.23 -7.26 -3.46
C ASN A 128 -8.04 -8.24 -4.64
N SER A 129 -9.12 -8.54 -5.37
CA SER A 129 -9.10 -9.48 -6.50
C SER A 129 -8.18 -9.03 -7.64
N TYR A 130 -8.03 -7.72 -7.87
CA TYR A 130 -7.05 -7.20 -8.84
C TYR A 130 -5.64 -7.69 -8.51
N ARG A 131 -5.23 -7.55 -7.23
CA ARG A 131 -3.92 -7.99 -6.76
C ARG A 131 -3.80 -9.50 -6.77
N ALA A 132 -4.82 -10.24 -6.28
CA ALA A 132 -4.84 -11.69 -6.26
C ALA A 132 -4.65 -12.33 -7.65
N ASN A 133 -5.14 -11.66 -8.70
CA ASN A 133 -5.00 -12.10 -10.09
C ASN A 133 -3.73 -11.56 -10.78
N GLY A 134 -2.78 -10.99 -10.02
CA GLY A 134 -1.48 -10.53 -10.53
C GLY A 134 -1.48 -9.13 -11.11
N GLY A 135 -2.52 -8.33 -10.86
CA GLY A 135 -2.57 -6.92 -11.26
C GLY A 135 -1.44 -6.12 -10.62
N GLY A 136 -0.81 -5.23 -11.40
CA GLY A 136 0.33 -4.43 -10.99
C GLY A 136 1.63 -5.22 -10.77
N GLU A 137 1.64 -6.53 -11.04
CA GLU A 137 2.81 -7.41 -11.06
C GLU A 137 3.54 -7.58 -9.71
N LEU A 138 3.02 -7.04 -8.60
CA LEU A 138 3.67 -7.15 -7.29
C LEU A 138 3.77 -8.59 -6.78
N LEU A 139 2.75 -9.43 -7.06
CA LEU A 139 2.80 -10.86 -6.72
C LEU A 139 3.62 -11.68 -7.72
N THR A 140 3.59 -11.31 -9.00
CA THR A 140 4.29 -12.07 -10.04
C THR A 140 5.76 -11.67 -10.14
N LYS A 141 6.06 -10.47 -10.61
CA LYS A 141 7.45 -10.00 -10.74
C LYS A 141 8.08 -9.70 -9.38
N GLY A 142 7.32 -9.08 -8.48
CA GLY A 142 7.81 -8.73 -7.14
C GLY A 142 8.06 -9.96 -6.28
N ALA A 143 7.01 -10.68 -5.90
CA ALA A 143 7.12 -11.86 -5.05
C ALA A 143 7.70 -13.08 -5.77
N GLY A 144 7.70 -13.09 -7.11
CA GLY A 144 8.24 -14.19 -7.92
C GLY A 144 7.28 -15.37 -8.06
N ILE A 145 5.98 -15.17 -7.85
CA ILE A 145 4.97 -16.22 -7.99
C ILE A 145 4.58 -16.37 -9.46
N PRO A 146 4.70 -17.56 -10.08
CA PRO A 146 4.22 -17.78 -11.43
C PRO A 146 2.74 -17.40 -11.57
N ARG A 147 2.38 -16.71 -12.66
CA ARG A 147 1.01 -16.19 -12.87
C ARG A 147 -0.05 -17.30 -12.86
N ASP A 148 0.24 -18.45 -13.43
CA ASP A 148 -0.64 -19.63 -13.45
C ASP A 148 -0.85 -20.25 -12.08
N SER A 149 0.07 -20.02 -11.14
CA SER A 149 0.00 -20.50 -9.77
C SER A 149 -0.80 -19.60 -8.83
N LEU A 150 -1.12 -18.35 -9.22
CA LEU A 150 -1.81 -17.40 -8.35
C LEU A 150 -3.17 -17.92 -7.91
N LYS A 151 -3.95 -18.49 -8.82
CA LYS A 151 -5.30 -18.99 -8.51
C LYS A 151 -5.29 -20.09 -7.44
N SER A 152 -4.28 -20.97 -7.44
CA SER A 152 -4.14 -22.01 -6.42
C SER A 152 -3.74 -21.49 -5.04
N ARG A 153 -3.29 -20.23 -4.95
CA ARG A 153 -2.96 -19.56 -3.69
C ARG A 153 -4.16 -18.89 -3.03
N ILE A 154 -5.25 -18.65 -3.78
CA ILE A 154 -6.47 -18.03 -3.26
C ILE A 154 -7.21 -19.06 -2.40
N ILE A 155 -7.46 -18.71 -1.13
CA ILE A 155 -8.18 -19.53 -0.16
C ILE A 155 -9.68 -19.22 -0.20
N TRP A 156 -9.98 -17.93 -0.37
CA TRP A 156 -11.34 -17.41 -0.34
C TRP A 156 -11.44 -16.13 -1.15
N GLU A 157 -12.57 -15.95 -1.80
CA GLU A 157 -12.95 -14.72 -2.48
C GLU A 157 -14.36 -14.32 -2.07
N SER A 158 -14.57 -13.03 -1.81
CA SER A 158 -15.84 -12.52 -1.33
C SER A 158 -16.91 -12.52 -2.44
N PRO A 159 -18.19 -12.76 -2.11
CA PRO A 159 -19.30 -12.69 -3.08
C PRO A 159 -19.70 -11.26 -3.46
N LYS A 160 -19.24 -10.26 -2.73
CA LYS A 160 -19.49 -8.84 -2.93
C LYS A 160 -18.17 -8.08 -3.07
N ASP A 161 -18.22 -6.90 -3.65
CA ASP A 161 -17.05 -6.04 -3.78
C ASP A 161 -16.58 -5.44 -2.44
N GLN A 162 -15.38 -4.90 -2.43
CA GLN A 162 -14.74 -4.34 -1.24
C GLN A 162 -15.56 -3.15 -0.65
N ARG A 163 -16.22 -2.33 -1.48
CA ARG A 163 -17.05 -1.22 -1.01
C ARG A 163 -18.24 -1.70 -0.20
N HIS A 164 -18.85 -2.83 -0.58
CA HIS A 164 -19.95 -3.42 0.18
C HIS A 164 -19.53 -3.68 1.63
N TYR A 165 -18.37 -4.34 1.83
CA TYR A 165 -17.89 -4.65 3.18
C TYR A 165 -17.47 -3.39 3.93
N LEU A 166 -16.89 -2.41 3.26
CA LEU A 166 -16.56 -1.12 3.86
C LEU A 166 -17.83 -0.41 4.35
N MET A 167 -18.91 -0.41 3.56
CA MET A 167 -20.20 0.15 3.98
C MET A 167 -20.80 -0.58 5.19
N GLU A 168 -20.74 -1.91 5.20
CA GLU A 168 -21.26 -2.70 6.32
C GLU A 168 -20.49 -2.42 7.62
N GLU A 169 -19.15 -2.32 7.56
CA GLU A 169 -18.36 -1.96 8.74
C GLU A 169 -18.63 -0.53 9.22
N ILE A 170 -18.79 0.44 8.32
CA ILE A 170 -19.18 1.82 8.68
C ILE A 170 -20.55 1.84 9.35
N LYS A 171 -21.55 1.15 8.78
CA LYS A 171 -22.89 1.04 9.38
C LYS A 171 -22.86 0.42 10.78
N LYS A 172 -22.08 -0.66 10.94
CA LYS A 172 -21.90 -1.36 12.21
C LYS A 172 -21.24 -0.48 13.26
N ALA A 173 -20.23 0.31 12.87
CA ALA A 173 -19.53 1.22 13.77
C ALA A 173 -20.37 2.44 14.15
N GLY A 174 -21.30 2.86 13.29
CA GLY A 174 -22.16 4.04 13.49
C GLY A 174 -21.38 5.35 13.32
N VAL A 175 -20.34 5.55 14.11
CA VAL A 175 -19.44 6.70 14.02
C VAL A 175 -18.02 6.21 13.74
N MET A 176 -17.39 6.78 12.71
CA MET A 176 -16.02 6.46 12.33
C MET A 176 -15.07 7.58 12.71
N ASN A 177 -13.97 7.22 13.37
CA ASN A 177 -12.82 8.09 13.61
C ASN A 177 -11.54 7.31 13.32
N PRO A 178 -11.24 7.03 12.03
CA PRO A 178 -10.11 6.19 11.66
C PRO A 178 -8.78 6.85 12.04
N GLN A 179 -7.89 6.04 12.59
CA GLN A 179 -6.53 6.45 12.94
C GLN A 179 -5.52 5.63 12.16
N PRO A 180 -4.34 6.18 11.82
CA PRO A 180 -3.25 5.42 11.25
C PRO A 180 -2.80 4.29 12.18
N ASN A 181 -2.44 3.14 11.63
CA ASN A 181 -1.96 1.99 12.42
C ASN A 181 -0.56 2.21 13.00
N HIS A 182 0.23 3.13 12.44
CA HIS A 182 1.63 3.41 12.82
C HIS A 182 2.52 2.16 12.86
N ASN A 183 2.20 1.16 12.08
CA ASN A 183 2.91 -0.13 12.03
C ASN A 183 4.09 -0.14 11.06
N TRP A 184 4.33 0.96 10.35
CA TRP A 184 5.48 1.11 9.48
C TRP A 184 5.91 2.58 9.33
N LYS A 185 7.16 2.79 8.90
CA LYS A 185 7.71 4.12 8.64
C LYS A 185 8.86 4.07 7.64
N PHE A 186 9.13 5.20 7.02
CA PHE A 186 10.36 5.41 6.27
C PHE A 186 11.52 5.76 7.21
N ILE A 187 12.71 5.24 6.93
CA ILE A 187 13.93 5.57 7.65
C ILE A 187 15.06 5.94 6.67
N PRO A 188 16.04 6.79 7.10
CA PRO A 188 16.08 7.52 8.37
C PRO A 188 15.07 8.67 8.44
N GLU A 189 14.36 8.80 9.56
CA GLU A 189 13.30 9.81 9.72
C GLU A 189 13.83 11.25 9.58
N THR A 190 15.09 11.50 9.92
CA THR A 190 15.76 12.79 9.75
C THR A 190 15.85 13.24 8.28
N TRP A 191 15.81 12.31 7.34
CA TRP A 191 15.77 12.59 5.90
C TRP A 191 14.36 12.55 5.35
N THR A 192 13.60 11.53 5.73
CA THR A 192 12.32 11.21 5.09
C THR A 192 11.19 12.16 5.49
N ILE A 193 11.17 12.64 6.75
CA ILE A 193 10.14 13.59 7.20
C ILE A 193 10.21 14.92 6.42
N PRO A 194 11.36 15.63 6.35
CA PRO A 194 11.44 16.85 5.58
C PRO A 194 11.29 16.63 4.08
N ALA A 195 11.77 15.49 3.54
CA ALA A 195 11.59 15.15 2.13
C ALA A 195 10.11 14.92 1.78
N ALA A 196 9.36 14.20 2.63
CA ALA A 196 7.92 13.99 2.46
C ALA A 196 7.15 15.31 2.43
N ALA A 197 7.50 16.27 3.31
CA ALA A 197 6.87 17.59 3.32
C ALA A 197 7.13 18.37 2.01
N ARG A 198 8.37 18.33 1.49
CA ARG A 198 8.71 18.94 0.19
C ARG A 198 7.93 18.30 -0.96
N ASP A 199 7.91 16.97 -1.00
CA ASP A 199 7.25 16.23 -2.08
C ASP A 199 5.73 16.42 -2.06
N ARG A 200 5.12 16.49 -0.87
CA ARG A 200 3.71 16.80 -0.69
C ARG A 200 3.34 18.16 -1.29
N LYS A 201 4.19 19.17 -1.05
CA LYS A 201 3.99 20.50 -1.63
C LYS A 201 4.03 20.47 -3.16
N LEU A 202 4.94 19.71 -3.75
CA LEU A 202 5.05 19.58 -5.20
C LEU A 202 3.86 18.81 -5.82
N LEU A 203 3.36 17.80 -5.11
CA LEU A 203 2.24 16.97 -5.60
C LEU A 203 0.87 17.64 -5.42
N PHE A 204 0.65 18.30 -4.28
CA PHE A 204 -0.68 18.76 -3.86
C PHE A 204 -0.76 20.28 -3.62
N GLY A 205 0.37 20.98 -3.51
CA GLY A 205 0.43 22.41 -3.25
C GLY A 205 0.15 22.79 -1.79
N GLU A 206 0.25 21.84 -0.85
CA GLU A 206 -0.03 22.01 0.58
C GLU A 206 1.26 21.98 1.42
#